data_e94cf4dc5feaa52832ea324a2b37b9ed
#
_entry.id   e94cf4dc5feaa52832ea324a2b37b9ed
#
_cell.length_a   1.000
_cell.length_b   1.000
_cell.length_c   1.000
_cell.angle_alpha   90.00
_cell.angle_beta   90.00
_cell.angle_gamma   90.00
#
_symmetry.space_group_name_H-M   'P 1'
#
loop_
_entity.id
_entity.type
_entity.pdbx_description
1 polymer ?
#
loop_
_entity_poly.entity_id
_entity_poly.type
_entity_poly.pdbx_seq_one_letter_code
_entity_poly.pdbx_strand_id
1 'polypeptide(L)'
;VVDYEFAATKNRPGVMLHWYDGGQKPDPKIAPKVEYGGNGLIAVGTKGIICNTDESNNNTLYFVGDTAQVLPDVKVDESPGHMAEFFRAVQGGPAAVSNFPNYAGPLTETVLLGNLAVWANGQKVEWDAKRMKTKGTDEFNSLIRPTYRAGWGF
;
A
#
# COMPACT_ATOMS: atom_id res chain seq x y z
N VAL A 1 3.53 -8.92 11.64
CA VAL A 1 4.20 -8.37 10.45
C VAL A 1 3.77 -9.16 9.24
N VAL A 2 3.54 -8.47 8.12
CA VAL A 2 3.23 -9.10 6.83
C VAL A 2 4.22 -8.57 5.78
N ASP A 3 4.81 -9.50 5.03
CA ASP A 3 5.74 -9.18 3.96
C ASP A 3 5.05 -9.37 2.60
N TYR A 4 5.13 -8.34 1.75
CA TYR A 4 4.62 -8.38 0.40
C TYR A 4 5.78 -8.27 -0.59
N GLU A 5 5.82 -9.19 -1.53
CA GLU A 5 6.79 -9.19 -2.62
C GLU A 5 6.12 -8.77 -3.92
N PHE A 6 6.43 -7.58 -4.39
CA PHE A 6 5.99 -7.08 -5.68
C PHE A 6 7.09 -7.27 -6.73
N ALA A 7 6.83 -8.09 -7.73
CA ALA A 7 7.77 -8.33 -8.81
C ALA A 7 8.11 -7.03 -9.57
N ALA A 8 9.30 -7.00 -10.18
CA ALA A 8 9.69 -5.92 -11.08
C ALA A 8 8.74 -5.83 -12.28
N THR A 9 8.50 -4.61 -12.75
CA THR A 9 7.76 -4.30 -13.96
C THR A 9 8.66 -3.54 -14.94
N LYS A 10 8.21 -3.31 -16.16
CA LYS A 10 8.95 -2.47 -17.12
C LYS A 10 9.20 -1.04 -16.62
N ASN A 11 8.40 -0.55 -15.68
CA ASN A 11 8.40 0.84 -15.21
C ASN A 11 8.98 1.01 -13.81
N ARG A 12 9.21 -0.08 -13.05
CA ARG A 12 9.78 -0.02 -11.71
C ARG A 12 10.53 -1.32 -11.34
N PRO A 13 11.54 -1.25 -10.45
CA PRO A 13 12.16 -2.44 -9.86
C PRO A 13 11.15 -3.23 -9.02
N GLY A 14 11.56 -4.42 -8.57
CA GLY A 14 10.85 -5.15 -7.53
C GLY A 14 10.81 -4.34 -6.23
N VAL A 15 9.77 -4.52 -5.45
CA VAL A 15 9.58 -3.83 -4.16
C VAL A 15 9.18 -4.85 -3.10
N MET A 16 9.82 -4.76 -1.94
CA MET A 16 9.39 -5.43 -0.72
C MET A 16 8.66 -4.40 0.15
N LEU A 17 7.44 -4.71 0.53
CA LEU A 17 6.67 -3.94 1.49
C LEU A 17 6.55 -4.76 2.78
N HIS A 18 7.01 -4.19 3.89
CA HIS A 18 6.87 -4.77 5.22
C HIS A 18 5.81 -3.99 5.98
N TRP A 19 4.70 -4.65 6.29
CA TRP A 19 3.61 -4.07 7.05
C TRP A 19 3.75 -4.46 8.52
N TYR A 20 3.98 -3.48 9.36
CA TYR A 20 4.07 -3.65 10.81
C TYR A 20 2.76 -3.23 11.46
N ASP A 21 2.23 -4.05 12.35
CA ASP A 21 0.97 -3.82 13.06
C ASP A 21 1.04 -4.43 14.47
N GLY A 22 0.03 -4.16 15.31
CA GLY A 22 -0.04 -4.69 16.67
C GLY A 22 1.11 -4.22 17.56
N GLY A 23 1.61 -3.00 17.36
CA GLY A 23 2.72 -2.43 18.12
C GLY A 23 4.12 -2.85 17.64
N GLN A 24 4.20 -3.69 16.61
CA GLN A 24 5.47 -4.02 15.98
C GLN A 24 5.99 -2.80 15.19
N LYS A 25 7.30 -2.63 15.16
CA LYS A 25 7.97 -1.53 14.45
C LYS A 25 9.15 -2.06 13.63
N PRO A 26 9.54 -1.36 12.56
CA PRO A 26 10.74 -1.71 11.81
C PRO A 26 12.00 -1.55 12.66
N ASP A 27 13.11 -2.19 12.25
CA ASP A 27 14.40 -2.04 12.91
C ASP A 27 14.83 -0.55 12.91
N PRO A 28 15.12 0.05 14.07
CA PRO A 28 15.57 1.44 14.16
C PRO A 28 16.83 1.75 13.33
N LYS A 29 17.61 0.74 12.97
CA LYS A 29 18.79 0.90 12.12
C LYS A 29 18.45 1.29 10.67
N ILE A 30 17.22 1.07 10.22
CA ILE A 30 16.77 1.46 8.88
C ILE A 30 16.78 2.98 8.72
N ALA A 31 16.34 3.70 9.76
CA ALA A 31 16.36 5.16 9.79
C ALA A 31 16.70 5.63 11.21
N PRO A 32 18.01 5.59 11.60
CA PRO A 32 18.43 5.74 12.99
C PRO A 32 18.21 7.13 13.61
N LYS A 33 17.93 8.14 12.76
CA LYS A 33 17.65 9.51 13.20
C LYS A 33 16.14 9.82 13.22
N VAL A 34 15.31 8.82 12.98
CA VAL A 34 13.86 8.97 12.92
C VAL A 34 13.23 8.33 14.15
N GLU A 35 12.47 9.11 14.88
CA GLU A 35 11.62 8.59 15.94
C GLU A 35 10.34 8.02 15.34
N TYR A 36 10.13 6.71 15.51
CA TYR A 36 8.96 6.04 14.94
C TYR A 36 7.73 6.29 15.81
N GLY A 37 6.75 6.97 15.24
CA GLY A 37 5.43 7.20 15.83
C GLY A 37 4.55 5.94 15.90
N GLY A 38 3.26 6.14 16.11
CA GLY A 38 2.25 5.09 16.08
C GLY A 38 1.90 4.63 14.65
N ASN A 39 1.95 5.55 13.69
CA ASN A 39 1.74 5.32 12.25
C ASN A 39 2.87 5.97 11.48
N GLY A 40 3.06 5.53 10.24
CA GLY A 40 4.04 6.16 9.37
C GLY A 40 4.47 5.28 8.21
N LEU A 41 5.38 5.82 7.42
CA LEU A 41 5.97 5.16 6.26
C LEU A 41 7.48 5.39 6.25
N ILE A 42 8.22 4.34 5.91
CA ILE A 42 9.64 4.44 5.57
C ILE A 42 9.82 3.86 4.16
N ALA A 43 10.28 4.67 3.23
CA ALA A 43 10.61 4.23 1.89
C ALA A 43 12.13 4.27 1.71
N VAL A 44 12.74 3.09 1.55
CA VAL A 44 14.17 2.92 1.35
C VAL A 44 14.45 2.76 -0.14
N GLY A 45 15.17 3.71 -0.70
CA GLY A 45 15.57 3.70 -2.10
C GLY A 45 17.10 3.67 -2.26
N THR A 46 17.55 3.49 -3.50
CA THR A 46 19.00 3.48 -3.83
C THR A 46 19.70 4.83 -3.64
N LYS A 47 18.93 5.91 -3.60
CA LYS A 47 19.46 7.29 -3.45
C LYS A 47 19.25 7.87 -2.07
N GLY A 48 18.42 7.25 -1.23
CA GLY A 48 18.12 7.76 0.09
C GLY A 48 16.88 7.14 0.69
N ILE A 49 16.48 7.68 1.83
CA ILE A 49 15.36 7.22 2.63
C ILE A 49 14.37 8.36 2.80
N ILE A 50 13.11 8.11 2.51
CA ILE A 50 12.01 9.03 2.82
C ILE A 50 11.23 8.43 3.98
N CYS A 51 11.00 9.22 5.01
CA CYS A 51 10.22 8.83 6.18
C CYS A 51 9.08 9.81 6.39
N ASN A 52 7.91 9.30 6.68
CA ASN A 52 6.82 10.06 7.25
C ASN A 52 6.46 9.39 8.59
N THR A 53 6.55 10.12 9.69
CA THR A 53 6.43 9.58 11.05
C THR A 53 5.01 9.68 11.62
N ASP A 54 4.13 10.33 10.90
CA ASP A 54 2.71 10.45 11.22
C ASP A 54 1.87 10.52 9.93
N GLU A 55 0.57 10.68 10.07
CA GLU A 55 -0.36 10.78 8.95
C GLU A 55 -0.38 12.17 8.29
N SER A 56 0.35 13.16 8.86
CA SER A 56 0.42 14.51 8.30
C SER A 56 1.54 14.64 7.28
N ASN A 57 1.28 15.35 6.19
CA ASN A 57 2.30 15.63 5.17
C ASN A 57 3.42 16.57 5.68
N ASN A 58 3.27 17.13 6.88
CA ASN A 58 4.19 18.14 7.41
C ASN A 58 5.45 17.54 8.04
N ASN A 59 5.47 16.24 8.32
CA ASN A 59 6.57 15.54 8.98
C ASN A 59 7.31 14.58 8.06
N THR A 60 7.35 14.88 6.76
CA THR A 60 8.12 14.06 5.81
C THR A 60 9.60 14.48 5.86
N LEU A 61 10.45 13.50 6.15
CA LEU A 61 11.89 13.66 6.23
C LEU A 61 12.56 12.92 5.08
N TYR A 62 13.64 13.50 4.54
CA TYR A 62 14.44 12.87 3.49
C TYR A 62 15.89 12.82 3.91
N PHE A 63 16.54 11.67 3.76
CA PHE A 63 17.95 11.46 4.10
C PHE A 63 18.71 10.87 2.92
N VAL A 64 19.96 11.32 2.75
CA VAL A 64 20.97 10.65 1.93
C VAL A 64 22.12 10.26 2.87
N GLY A 65 22.32 8.95 3.06
CA GLY A 65 23.11 8.46 4.19
C GLY A 65 22.51 8.98 5.50
N ASP A 66 23.36 9.57 6.33
CA ASP A 66 22.96 10.16 7.62
C ASP A 66 22.61 11.65 7.55
N THR A 67 22.58 12.24 6.37
CA THR A 67 22.39 13.67 6.19
C THR A 67 20.95 13.97 5.78
N ALA A 68 20.26 14.76 6.60
CA ALA A 68 18.94 15.27 6.26
C ALA A 68 19.03 16.19 5.02
N GLN A 69 18.09 16.02 4.11
CA GLN A 69 17.99 16.78 2.87
C GLN A 69 16.69 17.59 2.84
N VAL A 70 16.70 18.65 2.05
CA VAL A 70 15.47 19.37 1.71
C VAL A 70 14.67 18.51 0.71
N LEU A 71 13.38 18.34 0.97
CA LEU A 71 12.50 17.68 0.02
C LEU A 71 12.47 18.46 -1.29
N PRO A 72 12.53 17.81 -2.44
CA PRO A 72 12.32 18.47 -3.72
C PRO A 72 10.96 19.15 -3.77
N ASP A 73 10.92 20.38 -4.29
CA ASP A 73 9.66 21.06 -4.60
C ASP A 73 9.01 20.36 -5.81
N VAL A 74 8.03 19.52 -5.54
CA VAL A 74 7.26 18.81 -6.56
C VAL A 74 5.93 19.51 -6.72
N LYS A 75 5.73 20.16 -7.86
CA LYS A 75 4.43 20.73 -8.21
C LYS A 75 3.45 19.59 -8.48
N VAL A 76 2.39 19.57 -7.69
CA VAL A 76 1.23 18.70 -7.90
C VAL A 76 0.00 19.57 -8.14
N ASP A 77 -0.92 19.08 -8.96
CA ASP A 77 -2.20 19.76 -9.14
C ASP A 77 -2.98 19.75 -7.83
N GLU A 78 -3.52 20.89 -7.45
CA GLU A 78 -4.36 20.98 -6.28
C GLU A 78 -5.67 20.22 -6.50
N SER A 79 -6.01 19.35 -5.54
CA SER A 79 -7.29 18.67 -5.55
C SER A 79 -8.40 19.62 -5.09
N PRO A 80 -9.53 19.69 -5.83
CA PRO A 80 -10.69 20.44 -5.35
C PRO A 80 -11.43 19.74 -4.19
N GLY A 81 -10.89 18.62 -3.71
CA GLY A 81 -11.47 17.77 -2.67
C GLY A 81 -12.20 16.55 -3.22
N HIS A 82 -12.27 15.50 -2.40
CA HIS A 82 -12.77 14.17 -2.79
C HIS A 82 -14.16 14.20 -3.45
N MET A 83 -15.10 14.94 -2.86
CA MET A 83 -16.47 15.00 -3.38
C MET A 83 -16.54 15.75 -4.71
N ALA A 84 -15.79 16.83 -4.85
CA ALA A 84 -15.74 17.59 -6.08
C ALA A 84 -15.11 16.77 -7.23
N GLU A 85 -14.05 16.03 -6.95
CA GLU A 85 -13.45 15.09 -7.91
C GLU A 85 -14.43 13.98 -8.32
N PHE A 86 -15.15 13.41 -7.37
CA PHE A 86 -16.15 12.38 -7.62
C PHE A 86 -17.27 12.90 -8.53
N PHE A 87 -17.90 14.03 -8.20
CA PHE A 87 -18.97 14.59 -9.03
C PHE A 87 -18.48 15.01 -10.42
N ARG A 88 -17.30 15.58 -10.51
CA ARG A 88 -16.68 15.91 -11.80
C ARG A 88 -16.52 14.66 -12.67
N ALA A 89 -16.05 13.56 -12.11
CA ALA A 89 -15.88 12.29 -12.83
C ALA A 89 -17.22 11.69 -13.26
N VAL A 90 -18.24 11.72 -12.40
CA VAL A 90 -19.60 11.24 -12.71
C VAL A 90 -20.22 12.04 -13.87
N GLN A 91 -19.92 13.32 -13.98
CA GLN A 91 -20.40 14.19 -15.06
C GLN A 91 -19.59 14.05 -16.37
N GLY A 92 -18.69 13.06 -16.46
CA GLY A 92 -17.89 12.81 -17.66
C GLY A 92 -16.62 13.65 -17.77
N GLY A 93 -16.23 14.34 -16.71
CA GLY A 93 -14.96 15.05 -16.61
C GLY A 93 -13.78 14.11 -16.28
N PRO A 94 -12.59 14.68 -15.99
CA PRO A 94 -11.42 13.90 -15.60
C PRO A 94 -11.70 12.97 -14.42
N ALA A 95 -11.10 11.77 -14.45
CA ALA A 95 -11.22 10.81 -13.36
C ALA A 95 -10.70 11.39 -12.04
N ALA A 96 -11.29 10.97 -10.92
CA ALA A 96 -10.75 11.29 -9.61
C ALA A 96 -9.36 10.67 -9.43
N VAL A 97 -8.49 11.32 -8.66
CA VAL A 97 -7.14 10.82 -8.39
C VAL A 97 -7.18 9.46 -7.71
N SER A 98 -8.03 9.30 -6.68
CA SER A 98 -8.23 8.03 -5.98
C SER A 98 -9.41 7.22 -6.54
N ASN A 99 -9.49 7.11 -7.87
CA ASN A 99 -10.54 6.32 -8.51
C ASN A 99 -10.42 4.81 -8.21
N PHE A 100 -11.54 4.11 -8.27
CA PHE A 100 -11.59 2.69 -7.92
C PHE A 100 -10.72 1.80 -8.81
N PRO A 101 -10.74 1.90 -10.16
CA PRO A 101 -10.00 0.96 -10.99
C PRO A 101 -8.48 1.04 -10.87
N ASN A 102 -7.93 2.26 -10.70
CA ASN A 102 -6.49 2.48 -10.81
C ASN A 102 -5.79 2.72 -9.48
N TYR A 103 -6.54 3.04 -8.42
CA TYR A 103 -5.99 3.38 -7.13
C TYR A 103 -6.66 2.63 -5.98
N ALA A 104 -7.92 2.95 -5.66
CA ALA A 104 -8.57 2.45 -4.45
C ALA A 104 -8.78 0.92 -4.49
N GLY A 105 -9.13 0.35 -5.64
CA GLY A 105 -9.27 -1.10 -5.81
C GLY A 105 -7.96 -1.85 -5.56
N PRO A 106 -6.86 -1.56 -6.28
CA PRO A 106 -5.56 -2.20 -6.04
C PRO A 106 -5.02 -1.99 -4.61
N LEU A 107 -5.26 -0.82 -4.02
CA LEU A 107 -4.88 -0.57 -2.63
C LEU A 107 -5.66 -1.46 -1.66
N THR A 108 -6.99 -1.52 -1.83
CA THR A 108 -7.86 -2.39 -1.02
C THR A 108 -7.47 -3.85 -1.16
N GLU A 109 -7.21 -4.31 -2.39
CA GLU A 109 -6.72 -5.67 -2.66
C GLU A 109 -5.44 -5.95 -1.87
N THR A 110 -4.46 -5.04 -1.91
CA THR A 110 -3.20 -5.17 -1.15
C THR A 110 -3.46 -5.29 0.36
N VAL A 111 -4.30 -4.44 0.92
CA VAL A 111 -4.63 -4.47 2.36
C VAL A 111 -5.32 -5.79 2.74
N LEU A 112 -6.29 -6.24 1.93
CA LEU A 112 -7.01 -7.50 2.19
C LEU A 112 -6.13 -8.74 2.03
N LEU A 113 -5.14 -8.73 1.15
CA LEU A 113 -4.12 -9.78 1.05
C LEU A 113 -3.31 -9.91 2.35
N GLY A 114 -3.14 -8.83 3.12
CA GLY A 114 -2.57 -8.89 4.46
C GLY A 114 -3.37 -9.79 5.41
N ASN A 115 -4.68 -9.68 5.39
CA ASN A 115 -5.55 -10.56 6.19
C ASN A 115 -5.39 -12.03 5.74
N LEU A 116 -5.33 -12.26 4.43
CA LEU A 116 -5.09 -13.61 3.91
C LEU A 116 -3.74 -14.17 4.36
N ALA A 117 -2.69 -13.36 4.37
CA ALA A 117 -1.37 -13.76 4.85
C ALA A 117 -1.37 -14.12 6.35
N VAL A 118 -2.15 -13.39 7.15
CA VAL A 118 -2.34 -13.73 8.58
C VAL A 118 -3.03 -15.09 8.74
N TRP A 119 -4.06 -15.37 7.97
CA TRP A 119 -4.75 -16.67 8.00
C TRP A 119 -3.88 -17.81 7.45
N ALA A 120 -2.99 -17.52 6.51
CA ALA A 120 -2.03 -18.48 6.00
C ALA A 120 -0.93 -18.87 7.02
N ASN A 121 -0.87 -18.19 8.16
CA ASN A 121 -0.03 -18.53 9.31
C ASN A 121 1.44 -18.80 8.95
N GLY A 122 2.07 -17.86 8.24
CA GLY A 122 3.48 -17.95 7.83
C GLY A 122 3.73 -18.69 6.52
N GLN A 123 2.72 -19.26 5.90
CA GLN A 123 2.86 -19.83 4.55
C GLN A 123 2.94 -18.71 3.52
N LYS A 124 3.80 -18.88 2.50
CA LYS A 124 3.84 -17.95 1.36
C LYS A 124 2.57 -18.13 0.51
N VAL A 125 1.85 -17.04 0.30
CA VAL A 125 0.69 -16.99 -0.58
C VAL A 125 1.08 -16.32 -1.90
N GLU A 126 1.00 -17.04 -3.00
CA GLU A 126 1.15 -16.47 -4.33
C GLU A 126 -0.22 -16.04 -4.87
N TRP A 127 -0.30 -14.80 -5.34
CA TRP A 127 -1.55 -14.18 -5.78
C TRP A 127 -1.65 -14.00 -7.30
N ASP A 128 -2.81 -14.29 -7.86
CA ASP A 128 -3.19 -13.97 -9.23
C ASP A 128 -4.26 -12.87 -9.22
N ALA A 129 -3.82 -11.62 -9.34
CA ALA A 129 -4.70 -10.46 -9.31
C ALA A 129 -5.75 -10.47 -10.44
N LYS A 130 -5.40 -11.02 -11.64
CA LYS A 130 -6.35 -11.08 -12.75
C LYS A 130 -7.51 -12.02 -12.49
N ARG A 131 -7.24 -13.12 -11.78
CA ARG A 131 -8.24 -14.14 -11.46
C ARG A 131 -8.80 -13.99 -10.06
N MET A 132 -8.25 -13.08 -9.27
CA MET A 132 -8.61 -12.88 -7.86
C MET A 132 -8.59 -14.20 -7.08
N LYS A 133 -7.45 -14.91 -7.15
CA LYS A 133 -7.26 -16.20 -6.48
C LYS A 133 -5.81 -16.49 -6.15
N THR A 134 -5.60 -17.44 -5.24
CA THR A 134 -4.27 -17.97 -4.95
C THR A 134 -3.77 -18.85 -6.09
N LYS A 135 -2.45 -18.91 -6.29
CA LYS A 135 -1.77 -19.84 -7.20
C LYS A 135 -1.33 -21.07 -6.45
N GLY A 136 -1.41 -22.22 -7.11
CA GLY A 136 -0.86 -23.48 -6.57
C GLY A 136 -1.67 -24.14 -5.46
N THR A 137 -2.70 -23.48 -4.91
CA THR A 137 -3.58 -24.05 -3.88
C THR A 137 -4.97 -23.42 -3.94
N ASP A 138 -5.97 -24.20 -3.61
CA ASP A 138 -7.37 -23.73 -3.44
C ASP A 138 -7.76 -23.58 -1.96
N GLU A 139 -6.83 -23.84 -1.05
CA GLU A 139 -7.04 -23.85 0.41
C GLU A 139 -7.72 -22.56 0.92
N PHE A 140 -7.32 -21.41 0.36
CA PHE A 140 -7.82 -20.11 0.81
C PHE A 140 -9.01 -19.57 0.02
N ASN A 141 -9.51 -20.31 -0.97
CA ASN A 141 -10.56 -19.79 -1.86
C ASN A 141 -11.87 -19.50 -1.13
N SER A 142 -12.21 -20.27 -0.08
CA SER A 142 -13.40 -20.01 0.73
C SER A 142 -13.32 -18.72 1.55
N LEU A 143 -12.11 -18.26 1.88
CA LEU A 143 -11.88 -16.98 2.56
C LEU A 143 -11.95 -15.80 1.57
N ILE A 144 -11.52 -16.01 0.33
CA ILE A 144 -11.51 -15.01 -0.73
C ILE A 144 -12.92 -14.83 -1.32
N ARG A 145 -13.64 -15.94 -1.49
CA ARG A 145 -14.99 -15.97 -2.07
C ARG A 145 -15.93 -16.77 -1.17
N PRO A 146 -16.46 -16.13 -0.13
CA PRO A 146 -17.40 -16.81 0.77
C PRO A 146 -18.67 -17.20 0.02
N THR A 147 -19.28 -18.32 0.44
CA THR A 147 -20.59 -18.71 -0.04
C THR A 147 -21.64 -17.83 0.59
N TYR A 148 -22.37 -17.10 -0.24
CA TYR A 148 -23.49 -16.28 0.23
C TYR A 148 -24.74 -17.13 0.41
N ARG A 149 -25.67 -16.68 1.25
CA ARG A 149 -26.98 -17.30 1.39
C ARG A 149 -27.73 -17.25 0.05
N ALA A 150 -28.65 -18.18 -0.17
CA ALA A 150 -29.44 -18.26 -1.38
C ALA A 150 -30.14 -16.91 -1.70
N GLY A 151 -30.04 -16.46 -2.95
CA GLY A 151 -30.56 -15.17 -3.40
C GLY A 151 -29.68 -13.94 -3.15
N TRP A 152 -28.47 -14.10 -2.55
CA TRP A 152 -27.53 -13.02 -2.25
C TRP A 152 -26.12 -13.23 -2.88
N GLY A 153 -25.97 -14.21 -3.76
CA GLY A 153 -24.76 -14.41 -4.55
C GLY A 153 -24.66 -13.42 -5.72
N PHE A 154 -23.43 -13.07 -6.11
CA PHE A 154 -23.11 -12.28 -7.29
C PHE A 154 -22.59 -13.20 -8.41
#